data_e7dcc22d988a5941ad06aad6d559be6b
#
_entry.id   e7dcc22d988a5941ad06aad6d559be6b
#
_cell.length_a   1.000
_cell.length_b   1.000
_cell.length_c   1.000
_cell.angle_alpha   90.00
_cell.angle_beta   90.00
_cell.angle_gamma   90.00
#
_symmetry.space_group_name_H-M   'P 1'
#
loop_
_entity.id
_entity.type
_entity.pdbx_description
1 polymer ?
#
loop_
_entity_poly.entity_id
_entity_poly.type
_entity_poly.pdbx_seq_one_letter_code
_entity_poly.pdbx_strand_id
1 'polypeptide(L)'
;MNQFTLDDIHSYSKDIGSILSHVTLHERIEDEQRIQLPKVLGTGTIERMQIRTGMEIIISDVELSQNLSARIEETSGIFELNYFLSGEAVCHFHDRKVTIVEPMSNVCYFRDMEVCLETKANTRCQLVEIRMSPENLLHYFDREVDKQAIQHILQMKKGLIQSYQLSPMIKKCVYDILHCPYKGALKKIYFEAKAMELINLFFQENDLLYPSVDPSLPADDVEKLKQAKEIVLCHIDEPYSIKTLAKMVGLNEYKLKNGFRQLFDTTIFGLIRRRRMEKAAWLLEREGVNVSEAAVLVGYSNVSNFTVAFRNQYGCNPSEYLKRVKSFSQ
;
A
#
# COMPACT_ATOMS: atom_id res chain seq x y z
N MET A 1 12.77 26.42 3.62
CA MET A 1 11.80 25.43 3.17
C MET A 1 11.17 25.99 1.92
N ASN A 2 11.42 25.42 0.75
CA ASN A 2 10.80 25.88 -0.47
C ASN A 2 9.36 25.36 -0.51
N GLN A 3 8.41 26.25 -0.65
CA GLN A 3 6.98 25.94 -0.69
C GLN A 3 6.50 26.13 -2.13
N PHE A 4 5.86 25.12 -2.69
CA PHE A 4 5.28 25.14 -4.03
C PHE A 4 3.78 24.90 -3.93
N THR A 5 3.01 25.57 -4.78
CA THR A 5 1.57 25.38 -4.91
C THR A 5 1.31 24.74 -6.27
N LEU A 6 0.53 23.69 -6.29
CA LEU A 6 0.12 22.96 -7.50
C LEU A 6 -1.40 23.12 -7.65
N ASP A 7 -1.83 23.43 -8.85
CA ASP A 7 -3.26 23.69 -9.12
C ASP A 7 -4.11 22.40 -9.16
N ASP A 8 -3.46 21.26 -9.40
CA ASP A 8 -4.12 19.97 -9.54
C ASP A 8 -3.10 18.82 -9.37
N ILE A 9 -3.53 17.73 -8.73
CA ILE A 9 -2.69 16.54 -8.57
C ILE A 9 -2.37 15.85 -9.91
N HIS A 10 -3.25 16.00 -10.92
CA HIS A 10 -3.01 15.56 -12.30
C HIS A 10 -1.96 16.40 -13.02
N SER A 11 -1.81 17.65 -12.66
CA SER A 11 -0.80 18.54 -13.21
C SER A 11 0.55 18.46 -12.48
N TYR A 12 0.64 17.68 -11.39
CA TYR A 12 1.85 17.53 -10.57
C TYR A 12 3.13 17.32 -11.40
N SER A 13 3.06 16.50 -12.45
CA SER A 13 4.21 16.30 -13.34
C SER A 13 4.46 17.45 -14.32
N LYS A 14 3.41 18.22 -14.70
CA LYS A 14 3.54 19.43 -15.53
C LYS A 14 4.07 20.59 -14.69
N ASP A 15 3.57 20.72 -13.47
CA ASP A 15 3.84 21.85 -12.59
C ASP A 15 5.18 21.68 -11.87
N ILE A 16 5.58 20.48 -11.50
CA ILE A 16 6.98 20.22 -11.17
C ILE A 16 7.89 20.62 -12.34
N GLY A 17 7.51 20.33 -13.58
CA GLY A 17 8.22 20.77 -14.77
C GLY A 17 8.23 22.30 -14.93
N SER A 18 7.16 23.03 -14.60
CA SER A 18 7.03 24.48 -14.69
C SER A 18 7.69 25.20 -13.49
N ILE A 19 7.56 24.65 -12.29
CA ILE A 19 8.23 25.11 -11.07
C ILE A 19 9.75 24.92 -11.20
N LEU A 20 10.16 23.87 -11.89
CA LEU A 20 11.53 23.54 -12.22
C LEU A 20 11.82 23.99 -13.66
N SER A 21 11.69 25.29 -13.96
CA SER A 21 11.91 25.89 -15.28
C SER A 21 13.24 25.51 -15.96
N HIS A 22 14.03 24.64 -15.33
CA HIS A 22 15.29 24.08 -15.79
C HIS A 22 15.29 22.54 -15.88
N VAL A 23 14.11 21.89 -15.72
CA VAL A 23 14.01 20.43 -15.85
C VAL A 23 13.96 20.05 -17.31
N THR A 24 14.99 19.38 -17.79
CA THR A 24 14.99 18.75 -19.09
C THR A 24 14.06 17.52 -19.02
N LEU A 25 12.88 17.60 -19.65
CA LEU A 25 12.04 16.43 -19.91
C LEU A 25 12.78 15.53 -20.91
N HIS A 26 13.34 14.40 -20.42
CA HIS A 26 14.23 13.59 -21.26
C HIS A 26 13.51 12.76 -22.31
N GLU A 27 12.23 12.41 -22.14
CA GLU A 27 11.44 11.72 -23.18
C GLU A 27 9.96 12.02 -23.00
N ARG A 28 9.30 12.47 -24.03
CA ARG A 28 7.85 12.60 -24.13
C ARG A 28 7.35 11.60 -25.16
N ILE A 29 6.94 10.42 -24.68
CA ILE A 29 6.05 9.54 -25.43
C ILE A 29 4.64 9.96 -25.05
N GLU A 30 3.66 9.91 -25.96
CA GLU A 30 2.31 10.49 -25.75
C GLU A 30 1.66 10.14 -24.41
N ASP A 31 1.92 8.92 -23.86
CA ASP A 31 1.33 8.41 -22.62
C ASP A 31 2.36 8.25 -21.47
N GLU A 32 3.65 8.49 -21.70
CA GLU A 32 4.74 8.29 -20.73
C GLU A 32 5.57 9.56 -20.57
N GLN A 33 5.76 9.99 -19.34
CA GLN A 33 6.60 11.13 -18.98
C GLN A 33 7.65 10.67 -17.98
N ARG A 34 8.91 10.95 -18.26
CA ARG A 34 10.02 10.69 -17.34
C ARG A 34 10.72 11.98 -17.00
N ILE A 35 10.75 12.31 -15.72
CA ILE A 35 11.37 13.53 -15.19
C ILE A 35 12.62 13.13 -14.43
N GLN A 36 13.77 13.63 -14.85
CA GLN A 36 15.01 13.54 -14.09
C GLN A 36 15.04 14.68 -13.09
N LEU A 37 15.25 14.40 -11.81
CA LEU A 37 15.35 15.44 -10.79
C LEU A 37 16.56 16.35 -11.08
N PRO A 38 16.38 17.69 -11.07
CA PRO A 38 17.51 18.61 -11.20
C PRO A 38 18.48 18.44 -10.04
N LYS A 39 19.79 18.50 -10.32
CA LYS A 39 20.87 18.37 -9.32
C LYS A 39 20.72 19.32 -8.12
N VAL A 40 20.13 20.49 -8.34
CA VAL A 40 19.85 21.49 -7.30
C VAL A 40 18.81 20.99 -6.28
N LEU A 41 17.88 20.14 -6.68
CA LEU A 41 16.82 19.59 -5.84
C LEU A 41 17.16 18.21 -5.27
N GLY A 42 18.07 17.48 -5.95
CA GLY A 42 18.45 16.15 -5.52
C GLY A 42 18.85 15.26 -6.68
N THR A 43 18.64 13.97 -6.51
CA THR A 43 18.92 12.93 -7.51
C THR A 43 17.71 12.01 -7.67
N GLY A 44 17.63 11.31 -8.81
CA GLY A 44 16.61 10.32 -9.07
C GLY A 44 15.62 10.72 -10.16
N THR A 45 14.57 9.94 -10.32
CA THR A 45 13.58 10.06 -11.40
C THR A 45 12.15 9.94 -10.87
N ILE A 46 11.24 10.63 -11.56
CA ILE A 46 9.81 10.46 -11.44
C ILE A 46 9.30 10.02 -12.82
N GLU A 47 8.63 8.91 -12.88
CA GLU A 47 8.04 8.35 -14.08
C GLU A 47 6.52 8.33 -13.93
N ARG A 48 5.81 8.88 -14.90
CA ARG A 48 4.36 8.87 -14.98
C ARG A 48 3.92 8.19 -16.27
N MET A 49 3.01 7.26 -16.16
CA MET A 49 2.39 6.60 -17.31
C MET A 49 0.88 6.63 -17.19
N GLN A 50 0.23 7.19 -18.22
CA GLN A 50 -1.21 7.09 -18.36
C GLN A 50 -1.57 5.70 -18.91
N ILE A 51 -2.17 4.87 -18.06
CA ILE A 51 -2.60 3.50 -18.40
C ILE A 51 -3.85 3.56 -19.28
N ARG A 52 -4.85 4.31 -18.82
CA ARG A 52 -6.13 4.59 -19.50
C ARG A 52 -6.57 6.02 -19.19
N THR A 53 -7.57 6.52 -19.91
CA THR A 53 -8.23 7.77 -19.52
C THR A 53 -8.72 7.67 -18.07
N GLY A 54 -8.27 8.58 -17.20
CA GLY A 54 -8.61 8.59 -15.79
C GLY A 54 -7.96 7.51 -14.94
N MET A 55 -6.88 6.86 -15.43
CA MET A 55 -6.06 5.93 -14.66
C MET A 55 -4.60 6.07 -15.03
N GLU A 56 -3.75 6.28 -14.03
CA GLU A 56 -2.31 6.44 -14.20
C GLU A 56 -1.52 5.74 -13.11
N ILE A 57 -0.26 5.46 -13.40
CA ILE A 57 0.75 5.01 -12.45
C ILE A 57 1.88 6.02 -12.41
N ILE A 58 2.35 6.31 -11.20
CA ILE A 58 3.51 7.17 -10.95
C ILE A 58 4.51 6.37 -10.15
N ILE A 59 5.75 6.42 -10.59
CA ILE A 59 6.88 5.78 -9.92
C ILE A 59 7.87 6.87 -9.58
N SER A 60 8.15 7.05 -8.29
CA SER A 60 9.14 7.98 -7.79
C SER A 60 10.27 7.23 -7.13
N ASP A 61 11.50 7.51 -7.56
CA ASP A 61 12.73 7.05 -6.91
C ASP A 61 13.68 8.24 -6.84
N VAL A 62 13.58 8.99 -5.75
CA VAL A 62 14.22 10.29 -5.59
C VAL A 62 14.89 10.43 -4.24
N GLU A 63 15.98 11.19 -4.20
CA GLU A 63 16.61 11.65 -2.97
C GLU A 63 16.78 13.18 -3.05
N LEU A 64 16.07 13.89 -2.18
CA LEU A 64 16.07 15.35 -2.16
C LEU A 64 17.27 15.87 -1.40
N SER A 65 17.90 16.94 -1.90
CA SER A 65 19.00 17.66 -1.23
C SER A 65 18.52 18.64 -0.16
N GLN A 66 17.22 18.97 -0.15
CA GLN A 66 16.58 19.88 0.80
C GLN A 66 15.15 19.43 1.07
N ASN A 67 14.61 19.81 2.24
CA ASN A 67 13.21 19.52 2.54
C ASN A 67 12.30 20.24 1.53
N LEU A 68 11.35 19.49 0.99
CA LEU A 68 10.35 19.98 0.05
C LEU A 68 8.97 19.99 0.69
N SER A 69 8.22 21.06 0.47
CA SER A 69 6.81 21.14 0.83
C SER A 69 6.02 21.48 -0.44
N ALA A 70 5.12 20.59 -0.82
CA ALA A 70 4.21 20.77 -1.96
C ALA A 70 2.78 20.92 -1.46
N ARG A 71 2.11 21.97 -1.91
CA ARG A 71 0.67 22.21 -1.67
C ARG A 71 -0.08 21.86 -2.94
N ILE A 72 -1.07 21.02 -2.82
CA ILE A 72 -1.84 20.44 -3.92
C ILE A 72 -3.32 20.76 -3.67
N GLU A 73 -3.97 21.40 -4.62
CA GLU A 73 -5.42 21.62 -4.61
C GLU A 73 -6.07 20.63 -5.58
N GLU A 74 -6.90 19.72 -5.07
CA GLU A 74 -7.58 18.71 -5.87
C GLU A 74 -9.07 18.98 -5.93
N THR A 75 -9.59 19.22 -7.13
CA THR A 75 -10.99 19.57 -7.38
C THR A 75 -11.81 18.46 -8.04
N SER A 76 -11.15 17.57 -8.80
CA SER A 76 -11.84 16.63 -9.69
C SER A 76 -12.26 15.32 -9.02
N GLY A 77 -11.62 14.94 -7.94
CA GLY A 77 -11.82 13.66 -7.27
C GLY A 77 -10.90 12.57 -7.79
N ILE A 78 -9.98 12.13 -6.92
CA ILE A 78 -9.01 11.08 -7.22
C ILE A 78 -9.01 10.04 -6.11
N PHE A 79 -9.17 8.78 -6.49
CA PHE A 79 -8.84 7.64 -5.67
C PHE A 79 -7.39 7.27 -5.89
N GLU A 80 -6.61 7.19 -4.81
CA GLU A 80 -5.18 6.99 -4.88
C GLU A 80 -4.73 5.87 -3.92
N LEU A 81 -3.92 4.95 -4.47
CA LEU A 81 -3.22 3.92 -3.72
C LEU A 81 -1.72 4.25 -3.74
N ASN A 82 -1.16 4.53 -2.59
CA ASN A 82 0.25 4.88 -2.40
C ASN A 82 1.00 3.76 -1.72
N TYR A 83 2.10 3.32 -2.29
CA TYR A 83 2.97 2.27 -1.78
C TYR A 83 4.37 2.83 -1.53
N PHE A 84 4.63 3.24 -0.29
CA PHE A 84 5.95 3.67 0.17
C PHE A 84 6.82 2.44 0.47
N LEU A 85 7.94 2.30 -0.24
CA LEU A 85 8.94 1.26 0.00
C LEU A 85 10.07 1.77 0.87
N SER A 86 10.45 3.02 0.68
CA SER A 86 11.45 3.73 1.48
C SER A 86 11.14 5.21 1.55
N GLY A 87 11.60 5.86 2.61
CA GLY A 87 11.44 7.28 2.83
C GLY A 87 10.45 7.65 3.92
N GLU A 88 10.38 8.93 4.18
CA GLU A 88 9.47 9.53 5.15
C GLU A 88 8.81 10.75 4.52
N ALA A 89 7.48 10.81 4.60
CA ALA A 89 6.71 11.96 4.18
C ALA A 89 5.69 12.35 5.26
N VAL A 90 5.29 13.61 5.27
CA VAL A 90 4.25 14.12 6.14
C VAL A 90 3.17 14.74 5.29
N CYS A 91 1.97 14.20 5.39
CA CYS A 91 0.78 14.75 4.73
C CYS A 91 -0.05 15.54 5.74
N HIS A 92 -0.41 16.75 5.35
CA HIS A 92 -1.34 17.60 6.09
C HIS A 92 -2.66 17.68 5.32
N PHE A 93 -3.75 17.29 5.97
CA PHE A 93 -5.11 17.32 5.44
C PHE A 93 -5.95 18.18 6.39
N HIS A 94 -6.32 19.40 6.00
CA HIS A 94 -7.03 20.35 6.83
C HIS A 94 -6.37 20.51 8.23
N ASP A 95 -6.95 19.86 9.25
CA ASP A 95 -6.55 19.87 10.65
C ASP A 95 -5.78 18.61 11.09
N ARG A 96 -5.58 17.65 10.17
CA ARG A 96 -4.90 16.37 10.46
C ARG A 96 -3.50 16.35 9.88
N LYS A 97 -2.57 15.87 10.67
CA LYS A 97 -1.21 15.56 10.27
C LYS A 97 -1.02 14.05 10.30
N VAL A 98 -0.59 13.49 9.17
CA VAL A 98 -0.29 12.07 9.04
C VAL A 98 1.18 11.91 8.65
N THR A 99 1.95 11.25 9.50
CA THR A 99 3.33 10.89 9.16
C THR A 99 3.32 9.52 8.49
N ILE A 100 3.87 9.47 7.29
CA ILE A 100 4.03 8.26 6.51
C ILE A 100 5.46 7.81 6.68
N VAL A 101 5.64 6.63 7.27
CA VAL A 101 6.94 5.98 7.45
C VAL A 101 6.93 4.63 6.76
N GLU A 102 8.04 4.27 6.15
CA GLU A 102 8.23 3.03 5.43
C GLU A 102 8.19 1.76 6.31
N PRO A 103 7.82 0.59 5.76
CA PRO A 103 7.12 0.38 4.51
C PRO A 103 5.60 0.44 4.74
N MET A 104 4.90 1.29 4.02
CA MET A 104 3.47 1.53 4.25
C MET A 104 2.70 1.73 2.94
N SER A 105 1.46 1.24 2.89
CA SER A 105 0.49 1.62 1.87
C SER A 105 -0.55 2.57 2.46
N ASN A 106 -0.92 3.57 1.67
CA ASN A 106 -1.95 4.51 2.03
C ASN A 106 -3.01 4.52 0.95
N VAL A 107 -4.25 4.62 1.38
CA VAL A 107 -5.39 4.82 0.51
C VAL A 107 -5.93 6.21 0.76
N CYS A 108 -6.03 6.97 -0.29
CA CYS A 108 -6.50 8.35 -0.24
C CYS A 108 -7.67 8.56 -1.21
N TYR A 109 -8.55 9.47 -0.84
CA TYR A 109 -9.54 10.01 -1.74
C TYR A 109 -9.54 11.53 -1.60
N PHE A 110 -9.08 12.19 -2.64
CA PHE A 110 -9.01 13.65 -2.69
C PHE A 110 -10.14 14.16 -3.55
N ARG A 111 -10.92 15.11 -3.04
CA ARG A 111 -11.94 15.83 -3.78
C ARG A 111 -12.28 17.14 -3.07
N ASP A 112 -12.20 18.25 -3.79
CA ASP A 112 -12.46 19.59 -3.27
C ASP A 112 -11.68 19.84 -1.97
N MET A 113 -10.37 19.61 -2.00
CA MET A 113 -9.51 19.74 -0.82
C MET A 113 -8.09 20.13 -1.15
N GLU A 114 -7.44 20.76 -0.17
CA GLU A 114 -6.02 21.06 -0.18
C GLU A 114 -5.25 20.01 0.61
N VAL A 115 -4.14 19.56 0.05
CA VAL A 115 -3.19 18.63 0.67
C VAL A 115 -1.82 19.28 0.67
N CYS A 116 -1.13 19.27 1.79
CA CYS A 116 0.28 19.65 1.86
C CYS A 116 1.14 18.43 2.13
N LEU A 117 2.08 18.15 1.23
CA LEU A 117 3.02 17.04 1.33
C LEU A 117 4.41 17.59 1.67
N GLU A 118 4.97 17.15 2.78
CA GLU A 118 6.34 17.46 3.19
C GLU A 118 7.22 16.22 3.04
N THR A 119 8.30 16.33 2.27
CA THR A 119 9.30 15.27 2.08
C THR A 119 10.63 15.70 2.66
N LYS A 120 11.28 14.82 3.40
CA LYS A 120 12.57 15.09 4.06
C LYS A 120 13.74 14.99 3.08
N ALA A 121 14.75 15.84 3.31
CA ALA A 121 16.02 15.78 2.60
C ALA A 121 16.89 14.59 3.01
N ASN A 122 17.83 14.23 2.14
CA ASN A 122 18.86 13.21 2.37
C ASN A 122 18.27 11.83 2.75
N THR A 123 17.08 11.56 2.30
CA THR A 123 16.40 10.26 2.47
C THR A 123 15.88 9.82 1.11
N ARG A 124 16.29 8.64 0.66
CA ARG A 124 15.78 8.07 -0.60
C ARG A 124 14.32 7.71 -0.42
N CYS A 125 13.47 8.31 -1.22
CA CYS A 125 12.04 8.04 -1.26
C CYS A 125 11.72 7.20 -2.50
N GLN A 126 11.26 5.97 -2.28
CA GLN A 126 10.75 5.10 -3.32
C GLN A 126 9.26 4.92 -3.11
N LEU A 127 8.48 5.31 -4.11
CA LEU A 127 7.03 5.34 -4.06
C LEU A 127 6.44 4.86 -5.39
N VAL A 128 5.43 4.02 -5.32
CA VAL A 128 4.55 3.69 -6.44
C VAL A 128 3.15 4.18 -6.10
N GLU A 129 2.57 4.98 -6.97
CA GLU A 129 1.23 5.51 -6.83
C GLU A 129 0.35 5.00 -7.98
N ILE A 130 -0.85 4.57 -7.66
CA ILE A 130 -1.90 4.29 -8.64
C ILE A 130 -2.99 5.30 -8.40
N ARG A 131 -3.28 6.10 -9.41
CA ARG A 131 -4.33 7.12 -9.40
C ARG A 131 -5.43 6.76 -10.34
N MET A 132 -6.65 6.93 -9.89
CA MET A 132 -7.83 6.57 -10.66
C MET A 132 -9.00 7.51 -10.38
N SER A 133 -9.73 7.90 -11.42
CA SER A 133 -10.99 8.59 -11.20
C SER A 133 -12.02 7.65 -10.57
N PRO A 134 -12.94 8.16 -9.73
CA PRO A 134 -14.00 7.35 -9.14
C PRO A 134 -14.83 6.60 -10.17
N GLU A 135 -15.09 7.20 -11.33
CA GLU A 135 -15.85 6.61 -12.42
C GLU A 135 -15.13 5.38 -12.99
N ASN A 136 -13.81 5.46 -13.19
CA ASN A 136 -13.01 4.33 -13.63
C ASN A 136 -12.97 3.21 -12.59
N LEU A 137 -12.87 3.55 -11.30
CA LEU A 137 -12.91 2.55 -10.25
C LEU A 137 -14.27 1.81 -10.25
N LEU A 138 -15.38 2.55 -10.36
CA LEU A 138 -16.72 1.98 -10.39
C LEU A 138 -16.99 1.14 -11.66
N HIS A 139 -16.30 1.44 -12.77
CA HIS A 139 -16.46 0.70 -14.03
C HIS A 139 -16.05 -0.79 -13.92
N TYR A 140 -15.18 -1.14 -12.97
CA TYR A 140 -14.77 -2.53 -12.74
C TYR A 140 -15.79 -3.37 -11.98
N PHE A 141 -16.90 -2.79 -11.54
CA PHE A 141 -17.94 -3.46 -10.77
C PHE A 141 -19.25 -3.47 -11.54
N ASP A 142 -19.78 -4.67 -11.84
CA ASP A 142 -21.03 -4.82 -12.55
C ASP A 142 -22.23 -4.71 -11.61
N ARG A 143 -22.13 -5.29 -10.40
CA ARG A 143 -23.23 -5.34 -9.46
C ARG A 143 -23.42 -4.00 -8.74
N GLU A 144 -24.65 -3.53 -8.70
CA GLU A 144 -25.00 -2.26 -8.06
C GLU A 144 -24.61 -2.21 -6.57
N VAL A 145 -24.70 -3.34 -5.87
CA VAL A 145 -24.31 -3.43 -4.45
C VAL A 145 -22.82 -3.13 -4.25
N ASP A 146 -21.96 -3.55 -5.18
CA ASP A 146 -20.52 -3.31 -5.12
C ASP A 146 -20.21 -1.84 -5.39
N LYS A 147 -20.88 -1.26 -6.38
CA LYS A 147 -20.78 0.18 -6.69
C LYS A 147 -21.19 1.04 -5.51
N GLN A 148 -22.29 0.70 -4.86
CA GLN A 148 -22.76 1.41 -3.66
C GLN A 148 -21.76 1.29 -2.50
N ALA A 149 -21.16 0.12 -2.30
CA ALA A 149 -20.14 -0.08 -1.26
C ALA A 149 -18.93 0.83 -1.51
N ILE A 150 -18.44 0.90 -2.76
CA ILE A 150 -17.33 1.79 -3.14
C ILE A 150 -17.71 3.26 -2.97
N GLN A 151 -18.88 3.67 -3.48
CA GLN A 151 -19.37 5.04 -3.34
C GLN A 151 -19.47 5.44 -1.87
N HIS A 152 -19.94 4.54 -1.02
CA HIS A 152 -19.99 4.76 0.42
C HIS A 152 -18.60 5.02 1.02
N ILE A 153 -17.60 4.19 0.66
CA ILE A 153 -16.20 4.38 1.09
C ILE A 153 -15.67 5.75 0.67
N LEU A 154 -15.92 6.15 -0.58
CA LEU A 154 -15.47 7.44 -1.12
C LEU A 154 -16.19 8.64 -0.50
N GLN A 155 -17.46 8.49 -0.10
CA GLN A 155 -18.24 9.56 0.53
C GLN A 155 -17.91 9.77 2.00
N MET A 156 -17.60 8.68 2.73
CA MET A 156 -17.41 8.76 4.17
C MET A 156 -16.09 9.40 4.60
N LYS A 157 -15.06 9.36 3.76
CA LYS A 157 -13.73 9.84 4.15
C LYS A 157 -13.08 10.58 3.00
N LYS A 158 -13.00 11.91 3.11
CA LYS A 158 -12.11 12.73 2.28
C LYS A 158 -10.70 12.75 2.89
N GLY A 159 -9.69 12.79 2.04
CA GLY A 159 -8.27 12.75 2.43
C GLY A 159 -7.75 11.34 2.61
N LEU A 160 -6.93 11.10 3.62
CA LEU A 160 -6.44 9.76 3.94
C LEU A 160 -7.58 8.90 4.46
N ILE A 161 -7.94 7.86 3.70
CA ILE A 161 -8.94 6.88 4.12
C ILE A 161 -8.32 5.97 5.17
N GLN A 162 -7.17 5.37 4.87
CA GLN A 162 -6.49 4.43 5.77
C GLN A 162 -5.04 4.21 5.37
N SER A 163 -4.22 3.85 6.37
CA SER A 163 -2.84 3.40 6.20
C SER A 163 -2.70 1.94 6.60
N TYR A 164 -1.90 1.17 5.86
CA TYR A 164 -1.69 -0.25 6.09
C TYR A 164 -0.21 -0.61 5.96
N GLN A 165 0.22 -1.62 6.69
CA GLN A 165 1.52 -2.23 6.42
C GLN A 165 1.48 -2.98 5.09
N LEU A 166 2.56 -2.87 4.30
CA LEU A 166 2.68 -3.60 3.05
C LEU A 166 2.73 -5.11 3.31
N SER A 167 1.75 -5.84 2.81
CA SER A 167 1.83 -7.29 2.79
C SER A 167 2.93 -7.78 1.85
N PRO A 168 3.47 -8.99 2.03
CA PRO A 168 4.46 -9.57 1.11
C PRO A 168 3.99 -9.65 -0.34
N MET A 169 2.69 -9.90 -0.57
CA MET A 169 2.13 -9.94 -1.92
C MET A 169 2.13 -8.56 -2.56
N ILE A 170 1.72 -7.53 -1.83
CA ILE A 170 1.78 -6.13 -2.29
C ILE A 170 3.23 -5.73 -2.55
N LYS A 171 4.16 -6.01 -1.62
CA LYS A 171 5.59 -5.72 -1.81
C LYS A 171 6.14 -6.36 -3.08
N LYS A 172 5.79 -7.62 -3.34
CA LYS A 172 6.19 -8.31 -4.57
C LYS A 172 5.65 -7.61 -5.80
N CYS A 173 4.36 -7.28 -5.83
CA CYS A 173 3.74 -6.62 -6.97
C CYS A 173 4.37 -5.25 -7.23
N VAL A 174 4.61 -4.45 -6.19
CA VAL A 174 5.28 -3.15 -6.28
C VAL A 174 6.73 -3.30 -6.77
N TYR A 175 7.45 -4.30 -6.27
CA TYR A 175 8.80 -4.60 -6.76
C TYR A 175 8.82 -4.97 -8.24
N ASP A 176 7.85 -5.78 -8.70
CA ASP A 176 7.71 -6.16 -10.11
C ASP A 176 7.46 -4.94 -11.01
N ILE A 177 6.72 -3.94 -10.52
CA ILE A 177 6.52 -2.65 -11.20
C ILE A 177 7.84 -1.89 -11.33
N LEU A 178 8.59 -1.75 -10.22
CA LEU A 178 9.86 -1.03 -10.19
C LEU A 178 10.95 -1.65 -11.09
N HIS A 179 10.88 -2.97 -11.29
CA HIS A 179 11.84 -3.73 -12.10
C HIS A 179 11.21 -4.24 -13.40
N CYS A 180 10.26 -3.49 -13.95
CA CYS A 180 9.57 -3.85 -15.19
C CYS A 180 10.57 -4.04 -16.35
N PRO A 181 10.66 -5.23 -16.97
CA PRO A 181 11.60 -5.50 -18.04
C PRO A 181 11.10 -5.03 -19.42
N TYR A 182 9.85 -4.58 -19.51
CA TYR A 182 9.19 -4.26 -20.76
C TYR A 182 9.32 -2.78 -21.13
N LYS A 183 9.12 -2.47 -22.43
CA LYS A 183 9.12 -1.10 -22.97
C LYS A 183 7.87 -0.89 -23.86
N GLY A 184 7.52 0.38 -24.11
CA GLY A 184 6.44 0.78 -25.00
C GLY A 184 5.09 0.15 -24.64
N ALA A 185 4.35 -0.33 -25.62
CA ALA A 185 3.01 -0.89 -25.43
C ALA A 185 2.97 -2.09 -24.45
N LEU A 186 4.01 -2.93 -24.42
CA LEU A 186 4.09 -4.05 -23.49
C LEU A 186 4.24 -3.60 -22.04
N LYS A 187 4.98 -2.51 -21.79
CA LYS A 187 5.09 -1.91 -20.47
C LYS A 187 3.74 -1.38 -19.99
N LYS A 188 2.98 -0.74 -20.87
CA LYS A 188 1.64 -0.24 -20.56
C LYS A 188 0.68 -1.37 -20.16
N ILE A 189 0.63 -2.46 -20.93
CA ILE A 189 -0.17 -3.65 -20.62
C ILE A 189 0.27 -4.26 -19.29
N TYR A 190 1.57 -4.37 -19.07
CA TYR A 190 2.12 -4.92 -17.82
C TYR A 190 1.73 -4.07 -16.59
N PHE A 191 1.87 -2.75 -16.69
CA PHE A 191 1.49 -1.84 -15.62
C PHE A 191 -0.01 -1.83 -15.34
N GLU A 192 -0.84 -1.96 -16.37
CA GLU A 192 -2.28 -2.13 -16.21
C GLU A 192 -2.61 -3.40 -15.42
N ALA A 193 -2.02 -4.54 -15.80
CA ALA A 193 -2.22 -5.80 -15.07
C ALA A 193 -1.77 -5.69 -13.61
N LYS A 194 -0.61 -5.05 -13.36
CA LYS A 194 -0.07 -4.87 -12.00
C LYS A 194 -0.89 -3.87 -11.17
N ALA A 195 -1.39 -2.82 -11.76
CA ALA A 195 -2.28 -1.88 -11.09
C ALA A 195 -3.58 -2.57 -10.65
N MET A 196 -4.17 -3.39 -11.53
CA MET A 196 -5.36 -4.18 -11.19
C MET A 196 -5.09 -5.22 -10.11
N GLU A 197 -3.91 -5.88 -10.13
CA GLU A 197 -3.48 -6.78 -9.07
C GLU A 197 -3.39 -6.05 -7.72
N LEU A 198 -2.79 -4.86 -7.67
CA LEU A 198 -2.69 -4.06 -6.46
C LEU A 198 -4.04 -3.58 -5.93
N ILE A 199 -4.94 -3.15 -6.81
CA ILE A 199 -6.31 -2.76 -6.45
C ILE A 199 -7.06 -3.98 -5.86
N ASN A 200 -6.95 -5.16 -6.50
CA ASN A 200 -7.57 -6.37 -6.00
C ASN A 200 -7.02 -6.78 -4.62
N LEU A 201 -5.69 -6.79 -4.46
CA LEU A 201 -5.04 -7.08 -3.18
C LEU A 201 -5.49 -6.11 -2.09
N PHE A 202 -5.61 -4.82 -2.42
CA PHE A 202 -6.10 -3.81 -1.49
C PHE A 202 -7.52 -4.13 -0.99
N PHE A 203 -8.47 -4.37 -1.89
CA PHE A 203 -9.85 -4.68 -1.51
C PHE A 203 -9.98 -6.00 -0.75
N GLN A 204 -9.22 -7.03 -1.17
CA GLN A 204 -9.22 -8.34 -0.54
C GLN A 204 -8.63 -8.32 0.89
N GLU A 205 -7.51 -7.64 1.07
CA GLU A 205 -6.82 -7.61 2.37
C GLU A 205 -7.56 -6.78 3.41
N ASN A 206 -8.42 -5.87 2.97
CA ASN A 206 -9.11 -4.93 3.85
C ASN A 206 -10.61 -5.20 4.02
N ASP A 207 -11.14 -6.25 3.39
CA ASP A 207 -12.55 -6.66 3.46
C ASP A 207 -13.53 -5.50 3.18
N LEU A 208 -13.16 -4.60 2.28
CA LEU A 208 -13.88 -3.34 2.07
C LEU A 208 -15.15 -3.52 1.23
N LEU A 209 -15.13 -4.45 0.27
CA LEU A 209 -16.25 -4.69 -0.66
C LEU A 209 -17.30 -5.65 -0.10
N TYR A 210 -16.83 -6.62 0.62
CA TYR A 210 -17.69 -7.66 1.21
C TYR A 210 -17.34 -7.76 2.69
N PRO A 211 -17.64 -6.73 3.49
CA PRO A 211 -17.58 -6.93 4.92
C PRO A 211 -18.50 -8.11 5.18
N SER A 212 -17.94 -9.21 5.65
CA SER A 212 -18.69 -10.37 6.13
C SER A 212 -19.44 -9.97 7.40
N VAL A 213 -20.30 -8.94 7.25
CA VAL A 213 -21.15 -8.49 8.33
C VAL A 213 -22.30 -9.48 8.39
N ASP A 214 -22.16 -10.48 9.25
CA ASP A 214 -23.33 -11.21 9.72
C ASP A 214 -24.29 -10.17 10.32
N PRO A 215 -25.53 -10.07 9.81
CA PRO A 215 -26.52 -9.14 10.34
C PRO A 215 -26.77 -9.29 11.85
N SER A 216 -26.32 -10.40 12.43
CA SER A 216 -26.40 -10.67 13.86
C SER A 216 -25.35 -9.94 14.72
N LEU A 217 -24.28 -9.36 14.12
CA LEU A 217 -23.27 -8.61 14.85
C LEU A 217 -23.68 -7.13 15.00
N PRO A 218 -23.74 -6.59 16.23
CA PRO A 218 -23.96 -5.17 16.44
C PRO A 218 -22.91 -4.31 15.74
N ALA A 219 -23.31 -3.18 15.14
CA ALA A 219 -22.41 -2.29 14.41
C ALA A 219 -21.20 -1.82 15.28
N ASP A 220 -21.43 -1.57 16.57
CA ASP A 220 -20.39 -1.21 17.53
C ASP A 220 -19.36 -2.35 17.74
N ASP A 221 -19.83 -3.60 17.81
CA ASP A 221 -18.95 -4.78 17.92
C ASP A 221 -18.14 -4.97 16.62
N VAL A 222 -18.72 -4.70 15.44
CA VAL A 222 -18.00 -4.75 14.15
C VAL A 222 -16.84 -3.75 14.10
N GLU A 223 -17.04 -2.52 14.54
CA GLU A 223 -15.99 -1.52 14.57
C GLU A 223 -14.87 -1.91 15.53
N LYS A 224 -15.20 -2.42 16.71
CA LYS A 224 -14.24 -2.94 17.69
C LYS A 224 -13.45 -4.14 17.15
N LEU A 225 -14.10 -5.02 16.37
CA LEU A 225 -13.43 -6.16 15.74
C LEU A 225 -12.45 -5.71 14.65
N LYS A 226 -12.79 -4.68 13.86
CA LYS A 226 -11.88 -4.05 12.90
C LYS A 226 -10.66 -3.46 13.59
N GLN A 227 -10.86 -2.72 14.69
CA GLN A 227 -9.76 -2.21 15.51
C GLN A 227 -8.87 -3.33 16.06
N ALA A 228 -9.47 -4.45 16.50
CA ALA A 228 -8.72 -5.63 16.93
C ALA A 228 -7.84 -6.20 15.81
N LYS A 229 -8.37 -6.28 14.57
CA LYS A 229 -7.61 -6.72 13.39
C LYS A 229 -6.41 -5.81 13.13
N GLU A 230 -6.58 -4.49 13.17
CA GLU A 230 -5.49 -3.52 12.98
C GLU A 230 -4.38 -3.70 14.05
N ILE A 231 -4.77 -3.81 15.32
CA ILE A 231 -3.81 -4.05 16.41
C ILE A 231 -3.03 -5.35 16.18
N VAL A 232 -3.70 -6.42 15.77
CA VAL A 232 -3.08 -7.72 15.45
C VAL A 232 -2.09 -7.60 14.30
N LEU A 233 -2.44 -6.87 13.24
CA LEU A 233 -1.56 -6.68 12.08
C LEU A 233 -0.32 -5.87 12.41
N CYS A 234 -0.42 -4.91 13.32
CA CYS A 234 0.73 -4.11 13.77
C CYS A 234 1.69 -4.89 14.71
N HIS A 235 1.23 -5.98 15.33
CA HIS A 235 1.99 -6.71 16.36
C HIS A 235 2.08 -8.21 16.05
N ILE A 236 2.32 -8.56 14.78
CA ILE A 236 2.41 -9.97 14.36
C ILE A 236 3.60 -10.72 14.97
N ASP A 237 4.69 -10.02 15.27
CA ASP A 237 5.92 -10.61 15.80
C ASP A 237 5.80 -10.89 17.31
N GLU A 238 5.12 -10.00 18.05
CA GLU A 238 4.83 -10.10 19.49
C GLU A 238 3.35 -9.81 19.76
N PRO A 239 2.46 -10.77 19.43
CA PRO A 239 1.03 -10.54 19.52
C PRO A 239 0.54 -10.48 20.96
N TYR A 240 -0.40 -9.59 21.20
CA TYR A 240 -1.09 -9.51 22.48
C TYR A 240 -1.87 -10.79 22.79
N SER A 241 -2.03 -11.09 24.10
CA SER A 241 -2.95 -12.16 24.52
C SER A 241 -4.39 -11.79 24.10
N ILE A 242 -5.24 -12.81 23.89
CA ILE A 242 -6.66 -12.59 23.57
C ILE A 242 -7.32 -11.73 24.67
N LYS A 243 -6.99 -11.95 25.92
CA LYS A 243 -7.52 -11.19 27.06
C LYS A 243 -7.12 -9.70 26.97
N THR A 244 -5.85 -9.43 26.65
CA THR A 244 -5.34 -8.07 26.50
C THR A 244 -5.99 -7.39 25.30
N LEU A 245 -6.04 -8.06 24.16
CA LEU A 245 -6.64 -7.53 22.95
C LEU A 245 -8.14 -7.22 23.13
N ALA A 246 -8.88 -8.12 23.79
CA ALA A 246 -10.29 -7.91 24.10
C ALA A 246 -10.50 -6.66 24.97
N LYS A 247 -9.65 -6.48 25.99
CA LYS A 247 -9.70 -5.29 26.85
C LYS A 247 -9.40 -4.01 26.08
N MET A 248 -8.40 -4.03 25.17
CA MET A 248 -8.02 -2.86 24.37
C MET A 248 -9.14 -2.34 23.50
N VAL A 249 -9.94 -3.26 22.92
CA VAL A 249 -11.03 -2.88 22.01
C VAL A 249 -12.40 -2.85 22.68
N GLY A 250 -12.48 -3.06 24.01
CA GLY A 250 -13.74 -3.00 24.77
C GLY A 250 -14.71 -4.14 24.46
N LEU A 251 -14.19 -5.34 24.17
CA LEU A 251 -14.96 -6.57 24.00
C LEU A 251 -14.62 -7.58 25.11
N ASN A 252 -15.52 -8.54 25.35
CA ASN A 252 -15.12 -9.74 26.09
C ASN A 252 -14.45 -10.75 25.15
N GLU A 253 -13.70 -11.72 25.69
CA GLU A 253 -12.95 -12.70 24.92
C GLU A 253 -13.84 -13.57 24.00
N TYR A 254 -15.06 -13.87 24.43
CA TYR A 254 -16.01 -14.65 23.66
C TYR A 254 -16.47 -13.88 22.40
N LYS A 255 -16.93 -12.65 22.59
CA LYS A 255 -17.33 -11.77 21.49
C LYS A 255 -16.16 -11.53 20.53
N LEU A 256 -14.95 -11.28 21.07
CA LEU A 256 -13.76 -11.08 20.24
C LEU A 256 -13.47 -12.32 19.39
N LYS A 257 -13.39 -13.53 19.96
CA LYS A 257 -13.07 -14.76 19.22
C LYS A 257 -14.11 -15.11 18.18
N ASN A 258 -15.38 -15.11 18.57
CA ASN A 258 -16.48 -15.50 17.70
C ASN A 258 -16.75 -14.44 16.63
N GLY A 259 -16.86 -13.18 17.02
CA GLY A 259 -17.05 -12.08 16.08
C GLY A 259 -15.88 -11.95 15.10
N PHE A 260 -14.63 -12.17 15.55
CA PHE A 260 -13.48 -12.14 14.66
C PHE A 260 -13.54 -13.26 13.61
N ARG A 261 -13.89 -14.48 14.03
CA ARG A 261 -14.08 -15.59 13.11
C ARG A 261 -15.26 -15.37 12.16
N GLN A 262 -16.34 -14.82 12.66
CA GLN A 262 -17.55 -14.52 11.92
C GLN A 262 -17.33 -13.40 10.88
N LEU A 263 -16.62 -12.33 11.28
CA LEU A 263 -16.37 -11.15 10.44
C LEU A 263 -15.24 -11.36 9.43
N PHE A 264 -14.20 -12.15 9.76
CA PHE A 264 -12.98 -12.27 8.93
C PHE A 264 -12.71 -13.69 8.42
N ASP A 265 -13.65 -14.61 8.62
CA ASP A 265 -13.57 -16.04 8.23
C ASP A 265 -12.24 -16.71 8.65
N THR A 266 -11.63 -16.19 9.71
CA THR A 266 -10.37 -16.72 10.27
C THR A 266 -10.30 -16.45 11.78
N THR A 267 -9.45 -17.20 12.47
CA THR A 267 -9.15 -16.87 13.87
C THR A 267 -8.04 -15.82 13.96
N ILE A 268 -7.96 -15.10 15.09
CA ILE A 268 -6.87 -14.15 15.37
C ILE A 268 -5.50 -14.81 15.18
N PHE A 269 -5.30 -16.01 15.74
CA PHE A 269 -4.05 -16.75 15.56
C PHE A 269 -3.86 -17.29 14.13
N GLY A 270 -4.95 -17.58 13.41
CA GLY A 270 -4.90 -17.92 11.99
C GLY A 270 -4.38 -16.77 11.14
N LEU A 271 -4.88 -15.57 11.39
CA LEU A 271 -4.42 -14.34 10.73
C LEU A 271 -2.94 -14.07 11.02
N ILE A 272 -2.53 -14.10 12.31
CA ILE A 272 -1.13 -13.91 12.72
C ILE A 272 -0.22 -14.92 12.01
N ARG A 273 -0.60 -16.21 12.02
CA ARG A 273 0.20 -17.26 11.37
C ARG A 273 0.37 -17.00 9.87
N ARG A 274 -0.71 -16.67 9.19
CA ARG A 274 -0.68 -16.36 7.76
C ARG A 274 0.29 -15.19 7.48
N ARG A 275 0.14 -14.08 8.20
CA ARG A 275 0.99 -12.88 8.02
C ARG A 275 2.45 -13.12 8.36
N ARG A 276 2.73 -13.92 9.40
CA ARG A 276 4.11 -14.33 9.73
C ARG A 276 4.75 -15.13 8.59
N MET A 277 4.01 -16.05 7.98
CA MET A 277 4.54 -16.85 6.87
C MET A 277 4.75 -16.00 5.60
N GLU A 278 3.86 -15.07 5.33
CA GLU A 278 4.01 -14.10 4.24
C GLU A 278 5.26 -13.23 4.43
N LYS A 279 5.47 -12.70 5.64
CA LYS A 279 6.68 -11.93 6.01
C LYS A 279 7.94 -12.81 5.89
N ALA A 280 7.87 -14.06 6.33
CA ALA A 280 8.99 -14.99 6.24
C ALA A 280 9.38 -15.28 4.78
N ALA A 281 8.41 -15.53 3.91
CA ALA A 281 8.66 -15.74 2.47
C ALA A 281 9.38 -14.53 1.87
N TRP A 282 8.91 -13.33 2.17
CA TRP A 282 9.53 -12.09 1.71
C TRP A 282 10.97 -11.93 2.22
N LEU A 283 11.22 -12.17 3.51
CA LEU A 283 12.57 -12.11 4.10
C LEU A 283 13.53 -13.08 3.43
N LEU A 284 13.07 -14.31 3.18
CA LEU A 284 13.84 -15.33 2.50
C LEU A 284 14.15 -14.96 1.04
N GLU A 285 13.21 -14.36 0.32
CA GLU A 285 13.36 -14.01 -1.09
C GLU A 285 14.24 -12.79 -1.32
N ARG A 286 14.09 -11.77 -0.49
CA ARG A 286 14.58 -10.42 -0.77
C ARG A 286 15.74 -9.96 0.11
N GLU A 287 15.73 -10.33 1.38
CA GLU A 287 16.74 -9.87 2.32
C GLU A 287 17.89 -10.87 2.50
N GLY A 288 17.81 -12.03 1.80
CA GLY A 288 18.87 -13.03 1.82
C GLY A 288 19.11 -13.68 3.19
N VAL A 289 18.18 -13.50 4.13
CA VAL A 289 18.28 -14.11 5.45
C VAL A 289 18.17 -15.62 5.37
N ASN A 290 18.82 -16.34 6.29
CA ASN A 290 18.68 -17.79 6.36
C ASN A 290 17.36 -18.21 7.03
N VAL A 291 17.01 -19.50 6.93
CA VAL A 291 15.74 -20.04 7.45
C VAL A 291 15.58 -19.82 8.96
N SER A 292 16.67 -19.92 9.72
CA SER A 292 16.63 -19.72 11.18
C SER A 292 16.44 -18.25 11.56
N GLU A 293 17.09 -17.35 10.84
CA GLU A 293 16.91 -15.90 10.99
C GLU A 293 15.48 -15.49 10.63
N ALA A 294 14.96 -15.98 9.49
CA ALA A 294 13.58 -15.71 9.09
C ALA A 294 12.58 -16.17 10.17
N ALA A 295 12.78 -17.36 10.75
CA ALA A 295 11.91 -17.88 11.81
C ALA A 295 11.89 -16.94 13.03
N VAL A 296 13.05 -16.48 13.47
CA VAL A 296 13.17 -15.56 14.62
C VAL A 296 12.52 -14.20 14.31
N LEU A 297 12.81 -13.63 13.13
CA LEU A 297 12.28 -12.33 12.71
C LEU A 297 10.76 -12.29 12.55
N VAL A 298 10.11 -13.45 12.39
CA VAL A 298 8.65 -13.53 12.34
C VAL A 298 8.05 -14.09 13.64
N GLY A 299 8.81 -14.11 14.72
CA GLY A 299 8.34 -14.42 16.06
C GLY A 299 8.17 -15.92 16.36
N TYR A 300 8.97 -16.80 15.70
CA TYR A 300 9.07 -18.22 16.07
C TYR A 300 10.32 -18.48 16.87
N SER A 301 10.14 -18.98 18.10
CA SER A 301 11.24 -19.44 18.95
C SER A 301 11.77 -20.81 18.54
N ASN A 302 11.04 -21.57 17.73
CA ASN A 302 11.39 -22.92 17.27
C ASN A 302 11.28 -23.04 15.75
N VAL A 303 12.41 -23.29 15.11
CA VAL A 303 12.54 -23.42 13.65
C VAL A 303 11.73 -24.61 13.09
N SER A 304 11.56 -25.68 13.86
CA SER A 304 10.74 -26.83 13.43
C SER A 304 9.27 -26.45 13.31
N ASN A 305 8.74 -25.73 14.30
CA ASN A 305 7.35 -25.22 14.27
C ASN A 305 7.14 -24.22 13.12
N PHE A 306 8.13 -23.35 12.88
CA PHE A 306 8.14 -22.46 11.73
C PHE A 306 8.09 -23.25 10.40
N THR A 307 8.97 -24.24 10.24
CA THR A 307 9.04 -25.05 9.02
C THR A 307 7.72 -25.75 8.72
N VAL A 308 7.06 -26.32 9.74
CA VAL A 308 5.73 -26.92 9.60
C VAL A 308 4.69 -25.89 9.17
N ALA A 309 4.66 -24.72 9.81
CA ALA A 309 3.73 -23.64 9.47
C ALA A 309 3.95 -23.15 8.04
N PHE A 310 5.20 -22.97 7.64
CA PHE A 310 5.58 -22.53 6.29
C PHE A 310 5.17 -23.55 5.23
N ARG A 311 5.46 -24.83 5.46
CA ARG A 311 5.06 -25.91 4.56
C ARG A 311 3.54 -26.01 4.40
N ASN A 312 2.79 -25.81 5.48
CA ASN A 312 1.33 -25.81 5.43
C ASN A 312 0.77 -24.68 4.55
N GLN A 313 1.46 -23.55 4.46
CA GLN A 313 1.02 -22.40 3.66
C GLN A 313 1.53 -22.44 2.21
N TYR A 314 2.77 -22.89 1.99
CA TYR A 314 3.43 -22.81 0.66
C TYR A 314 3.63 -24.19 -0.01
N GLY A 315 3.21 -25.27 0.64
CA GLY A 315 3.31 -26.63 0.09
C GLY A 315 4.73 -27.21 0.06
N CYS A 316 5.74 -26.46 0.49
CA CYS A 316 7.13 -26.90 0.54
C CYS A 316 7.87 -26.30 1.74
N ASN A 317 9.03 -26.89 2.11
CA ASN A 317 9.85 -26.36 3.19
C ASN A 317 10.52 -25.02 2.80
N PRO A 318 10.87 -24.14 3.77
CA PRO A 318 11.52 -22.85 3.47
C PRO A 318 12.78 -22.97 2.60
N SER A 319 13.61 -24.00 2.84
CA SER A 319 14.83 -24.23 2.06
C SER A 319 14.56 -24.67 0.61
N GLU A 320 13.50 -25.45 0.38
CA GLU A 320 13.05 -25.84 -0.96
C GLU A 320 12.44 -24.66 -1.69
N TYR A 321 11.67 -23.83 -0.97
CA TYR A 321 11.10 -22.60 -1.47
C TYR A 321 12.20 -21.66 -2.00
N LEU A 322 13.25 -21.42 -1.21
CA LEU A 322 14.40 -20.61 -1.60
C LEU A 322 15.11 -21.15 -2.85
N LYS A 323 15.30 -22.47 -2.96
CA LYS A 323 15.90 -23.07 -4.16
C LYS A 323 15.07 -22.80 -5.41
N ARG A 324 13.74 -22.92 -5.31
CA ARG A 324 12.82 -22.65 -6.43
C ARG A 324 12.89 -21.17 -6.85
N VAL A 325 12.81 -20.23 -5.90
CA VAL A 325 12.87 -18.79 -6.20
C VAL A 325 14.19 -18.42 -6.89
N LYS A 326 15.33 -18.93 -6.39
CA LYS A 326 16.65 -18.67 -6.98
C LYS A 326 16.82 -19.26 -8.39
N SER A 327 16.16 -20.38 -8.70
CA SER A 327 16.20 -20.99 -10.04
C SER A 327 15.38 -20.23 -11.09
N PHE A 328 14.44 -19.36 -10.68
CA PHE A 328 13.69 -18.47 -11.58
C PHE A 328 14.36 -17.11 -11.79
N SER A 329 15.42 -16.81 -11.02
CA SER A 329 16.13 -15.51 -11.06
C SER A 329 17.45 -15.58 -11.85
N GLN A 330 17.79 -16.74 -12.40
CA GLN A 330 18.87 -17.00 -13.36
C GLN A 330 18.29 -17.19 -14.76
#